data_e2f5e684a9d7a2f1d4dcdf6606a02d6f
#
_entry.id   e2f5e684a9d7a2f1d4dcdf6606a02d6f
#
_cell.length_a   1.000
_cell.length_b   1.000
_cell.length_c   1.000
_cell.angle_alpha   90.00
_cell.angle_beta   90.00
_cell.angle_gamma   90.00
#
_symmetry.space_group_name_H-M   'P 1'
#
loop_
_entity.id
_entity.type
_entity.pdbx_description
1 polymer ?
#
loop_
_entity_poly.entity_id
_entity_poly.type
_entity_poly.pdbx_seq_one_letter_code
_entity_poly.pdbx_strand_id
1 'polypeptide(L)'
;MKKYLIQISFTADSFANLVKKPENRLESVIPMVNAMGGSFVGSWLSLGQYDSTAVIEMPNDISMEAFKMAVMAGGGLTRFDLTPLMSFEDGVQAMELAQKVRYTPFSGKEGPSDK
;
A
#
# COMPACT_ATOMS: atom_id res chain seq x y z
N MET A 1 -10.65 10.69 -0.62
CA MET A 1 -10.11 9.39 -0.17
C MET A 1 -8.76 9.15 -0.85
N LYS A 2 -7.85 8.60 -0.11
CA LYS A 2 -6.52 8.26 -0.65
C LYS A 2 -6.49 6.79 -0.98
N LYS A 3 -5.81 6.45 -2.07
CA LYS A 3 -5.64 5.06 -2.50
C LYS A 3 -4.26 4.55 -2.14
N TYR A 4 -4.20 3.27 -1.79
CA TYR A 4 -2.95 2.62 -1.42
C TYR A 4 -2.90 1.23 -2.03
N LEU A 5 -1.72 0.87 -2.52
CA LEU A 5 -1.40 -0.50 -2.91
C LEU A 5 -0.82 -1.20 -1.69
N ILE A 6 -1.35 -2.37 -1.36
CA ILE A 6 -0.88 -3.18 -0.24
C ILE A 6 -0.41 -4.51 -0.80
N GLN A 7 0.79 -4.91 -0.41
CA GLN A 7 1.37 -6.19 -0.80
C GLN A 7 1.90 -6.85 0.46
N ILE A 8 1.38 -8.06 0.76
CA ILE A 8 1.67 -8.72 2.03
C ILE A 8 2.18 -10.13 1.82
N SER A 9 2.91 -10.61 2.83
CA SER A 9 3.37 -12.00 2.89
C SER A 9 2.96 -12.61 4.21
N PHE A 10 2.49 -13.87 4.16
CA PHE A 10 2.02 -14.59 5.33
C PHE A 10 3.16 -15.31 6.01
N THR A 11 3.00 -15.57 7.32
CA THR A 11 3.90 -16.49 8.03
C THR A 11 3.61 -17.93 7.62
N ALA A 12 4.58 -18.82 7.87
CA ALA A 12 4.37 -20.24 7.64
C ALA A 12 3.18 -20.77 8.47
N ASP A 13 3.03 -20.27 9.70
CA ASP A 13 1.92 -20.68 10.56
C ASP A 13 0.58 -20.24 9.96
N SER A 14 0.52 -19.04 9.37
CA SER A 14 -0.72 -18.57 8.73
C SER A 14 -1.09 -19.47 7.56
N PHE A 15 -0.11 -19.84 6.72
CA PHE A 15 -0.37 -20.77 5.64
C PHE A 15 -0.84 -22.11 6.15
N ALA A 16 -0.18 -22.65 7.18
CA ALA A 16 -0.57 -23.95 7.75
C ALA A 16 -2.00 -23.93 8.26
N ASN A 17 -2.39 -22.84 8.92
CA ASN A 17 -3.75 -22.69 9.43
C ASN A 17 -4.78 -22.58 8.29
N LEU A 18 -4.46 -21.85 7.23
CA LEU A 18 -5.35 -21.70 6.08
C LEU A 18 -5.51 -22.99 5.30
N VAL A 19 -4.45 -23.80 5.18
CA VAL A 19 -4.52 -25.10 4.53
C VAL A 19 -5.34 -26.07 5.38
N LYS A 20 -5.15 -26.02 6.70
CA LYS A 20 -5.89 -26.89 7.62
C LYS A 20 -7.38 -26.56 7.65
N LYS A 21 -7.71 -25.26 7.60
CA LYS A 21 -9.10 -24.81 7.60
C LYS A 21 -9.25 -23.70 6.56
N PRO A 22 -9.51 -24.08 5.30
CA PRO A 22 -9.60 -23.07 4.25
C PRO A 22 -10.70 -22.07 4.50
N GLU A 23 -10.39 -20.80 4.25
CA GLU A 23 -11.35 -19.72 4.38
C GLU A 23 -10.94 -18.55 3.47
N ASN A 24 -11.93 -17.72 3.13
CA ASN A 24 -11.68 -16.47 2.44
C ASN A 24 -11.46 -15.38 3.49
N ARG A 25 -10.20 -15.08 3.77
CA ARG A 25 -9.84 -14.08 4.80
C ARG A 25 -10.38 -12.70 4.50
N LEU A 26 -10.65 -12.41 3.23
CA LEU A 26 -11.17 -11.11 2.83
C LEU A 26 -12.50 -10.80 3.51
N GLU A 27 -13.31 -11.84 3.73
CA GLU A 27 -14.62 -11.68 4.39
C GLU A 27 -14.53 -11.10 5.79
N SER A 28 -13.42 -11.36 6.50
CA SER A 28 -13.24 -10.81 7.84
C SER A 28 -12.50 -9.47 7.82
N VAL A 29 -11.77 -9.17 6.76
CA VAL A 29 -10.97 -7.94 6.68
C VAL A 29 -11.79 -6.76 6.14
N ILE A 30 -12.69 -7.02 5.19
CA ILE A 30 -13.52 -5.95 4.61
C ILE A 30 -14.26 -5.16 5.67
N PRO A 31 -14.94 -5.78 6.65
CA PRO A 31 -15.64 -5.01 7.67
C PRO A 31 -14.71 -4.10 8.50
N MET A 32 -13.47 -4.56 8.73
CA MET A 32 -12.50 -3.75 9.48
C MET A 32 -12.15 -2.47 8.74
N VAL A 33 -11.89 -2.58 7.43
CA VAL A 33 -11.57 -1.42 6.61
C VAL A 33 -12.78 -0.49 6.52
N ASN A 34 -13.97 -1.05 6.33
CA ASN A 34 -15.20 -0.25 6.26
C ASN A 34 -15.45 0.52 7.55
N ALA A 35 -15.18 -0.12 8.70
CA ALA A 35 -15.37 0.53 10.00
C ALA A 35 -14.43 1.71 10.20
N MET A 36 -13.31 1.75 9.49
CA MET A 36 -12.36 2.87 9.53
C MET A 36 -12.69 3.95 8.50
N GLY A 37 -13.79 3.83 7.78
CA GLY A 37 -14.19 4.79 6.76
C GLY A 37 -13.55 4.52 5.41
N GLY A 38 -12.91 3.38 5.24
CA GLY A 38 -12.28 3.01 3.99
C GLY A 38 -13.09 2.00 3.19
N SER A 39 -12.53 1.55 2.07
CA SER A 39 -13.14 0.53 1.24
C SER A 39 -12.08 -0.19 0.42
N PHE A 40 -12.36 -1.44 0.04
CA PHE A 40 -11.50 -2.18 -0.88
C PHE A 40 -11.89 -1.83 -2.31
N VAL A 41 -10.88 -1.47 -3.12
CA VAL A 41 -11.06 -1.32 -4.56
C VAL A 41 -10.91 -2.67 -5.23
N GLY A 42 -9.95 -3.47 -4.78
CA GLY A 42 -9.74 -4.83 -5.27
C GLY A 42 -8.76 -5.57 -4.38
N SER A 43 -8.81 -6.90 -4.44
CA SER A 43 -7.91 -7.73 -3.65
C SER A 43 -7.79 -9.11 -4.29
N TRP A 44 -6.57 -9.64 -4.28
CA TRP A 44 -6.25 -10.90 -4.93
C TRP A 44 -5.18 -11.64 -4.14
N LEU A 45 -5.19 -12.97 -4.23
CA LEU A 45 -3.99 -13.73 -3.87
C LEU A 45 -2.98 -13.55 -5.01
N SER A 46 -1.72 -13.40 -4.65
CA SER A 46 -0.63 -13.22 -5.61
C SER A 46 0.16 -14.51 -5.73
N LEU A 47 0.62 -14.82 -6.93
CA LEU A 47 1.38 -16.04 -7.19
C LEU A 47 2.87 -15.75 -7.37
N GLY A 48 3.32 -14.58 -6.97
CA GLY A 48 4.70 -14.15 -7.14
C GLY A 48 5.40 -13.91 -5.82
N GLN A 49 6.11 -12.80 -5.77
CA GLN A 49 6.94 -12.44 -4.61
C GLN A 49 6.14 -12.23 -3.34
N TYR A 50 4.93 -11.68 -3.48
CA TYR A 50 4.02 -11.46 -2.35
C TYR A 50 2.90 -12.49 -2.40
N ASP A 51 2.24 -12.68 -1.27
CA ASP A 51 1.16 -13.68 -1.16
C ASP A 51 -0.21 -13.08 -1.41
N SER A 52 -0.37 -11.78 -1.17
CA SER A 52 -1.64 -11.11 -1.43
C SER A 52 -1.37 -9.67 -1.82
N THR A 53 -2.22 -9.15 -2.71
CA THR A 53 -2.15 -7.78 -3.21
C THR A 53 -3.54 -7.18 -3.14
N ALA A 54 -3.63 -5.95 -2.65
CA ALA A 54 -4.90 -5.25 -2.56
C ALA A 54 -4.71 -3.78 -2.89
N VAL A 55 -5.79 -3.16 -3.35
CA VAL A 55 -5.88 -1.71 -3.47
C VAL A 55 -7.03 -1.28 -2.58
N ILE A 56 -6.75 -0.41 -1.62
CA ILE A 56 -7.78 0.10 -0.71
C ILE A 56 -7.77 1.61 -0.67
N GLU A 57 -8.91 2.16 -0.28
CA GLU A 57 -9.04 3.58 -0.01
C GLU A 57 -9.20 3.78 1.48
N MET A 58 -8.54 4.84 1.99
CA MET A 58 -8.67 5.25 3.39
C MET A 58 -8.83 6.77 3.44
N PRO A 59 -9.43 7.29 4.52
CA PRO A 59 -9.61 8.74 4.65
C PRO A 59 -8.30 9.52 4.61
N ASN A 60 -7.24 8.96 5.21
CA ASN A 60 -5.95 9.65 5.32
C ASN A 60 -4.86 8.66 5.70
N ASP A 61 -3.62 9.14 5.74
CA ASP A 61 -2.46 8.31 6.04
C ASP A 61 -2.49 7.77 7.46
N ILE A 62 -3.03 8.52 8.40
CA ILE A 62 -3.11 8.06 9.80
C ILE A 62 -3.99 6.83 9.90
N SER A 63 -5.16 6.85 9.24
CA SER A 63 -6.06 5.70 9.22
C SER A 63 -5.40 4.50 8.55
N MET A 64 -4.68 4.73 7.45
CA MET A 64 -3.99 3.65 6.72
C MET A 64 -2.90 3.03 7.58
N GLU A 65 -2.10 3.86 8.25
CA GLU A 65 -1.04 3.36 9.10
C GLU A 65 -1.59 2.62 10.31
N ALA A 66 -2.70 3.11 10.87
CA ALA A 66 -3.36 2.44 11.99
C ALA A 66 -3.83 1.03 11.58
N PHE A 67 -4.39 0.90 10.39
CA PHE A 67 -4.80 -0.41 9.88
C PHE A 67 -3.59 -1.34 9.73
N LYS A 68 -2.50 -0.83 9.14
CA LYS A 68 -1.26 -1.61 8.99
C LYS A 68 -0.73 -2.07 10.33
N MET A 69 -0.66 -1.19 11.31
CA MET A 69 -0.17 -1.52 12.64
C MET A 69 -1.01 -2.61 13.30
N ALA A 70 -2.34 -2.48 13.19
CA ALA A 70 -3.24 -3.46 13.79
C ALA A 70 -3.07 -4.85 13.14
N VAL A 71 -2.95 -4.88 11.83
CA VAL A 71 -2.76 -6.14 11.10
C VAL A 71 -1.42 -6.77 11.46
N MET A 72 -0.36 -5.98 11.48
CA MET A 72 0.97 -6.50 11.83
C MET A 72 1.05 -6.96 13.27
N ALA A 73 0.35 -6.27 14.18
CA ALA A 73 0.30 -6.67 15.59
C ALA A 73 -0.36 -8.04 15.77
N GLY A 74 -1.18 -8.46 14.83
CA GLY A 74 -1.81 -9.78 14.85
C GLY A 74 -0.83 -10.93 14.63
N GLY A 75 0.36 -10.66 14.11
CA GLY A 75 1.44 -11.63 13.99
C GLY A 75 1.32 -12.63 12.86
N GLY A 76 0.34 -12.49 11.98
CA GLY A 76 0.11 -13.43 10.88
C GLY A 76 0.87 -13.13 9.60
N LEU A 77 1.55 -11.98 9.54
CA LEU A 77 2.27 -11.53 8.35
C LEU A 77 3.75 -11.33 8.64
N THR A 78 4.59 -11.67 7.67
CA THR A 78 6.01 -11.36 7.73
C THR A 78 6.32 -10.02 7.09
N ARG A 79 5.44 -9.52 6.23
CA ARG A 79 5.71 -8.33 5.44
C ARG A 79 4.41 -7.63 5.07
N PHE A 80 4.43 -6.31 5.12
CA PHE A 80 3.31 -5.46 4.74
C PHE A 80 3.91 -4.24 4.03
N ASP A 81 3.92 -4.26 2.71
CA ASP A 81 4.43 -3.14 1.92
C ASP A 81 3.27 -2.26 1.50
N LEU A 82 3.44 -0.97 1.72
CA LEU A 82 2.40 0.03 1.50
C LEU A 82 2.91 1.07 0.52
N THR A 83 2.18 1.26 -0.57
CA THR A 83 2.53 2.24 -1.59
C THR A 83 1.35 3.19 -1.79
N PRO A 84 1.47 4.46 -1.40
CA PRO A 84 0.44 5.43 -1.73
C PRO A 84 0.35 5.61 -3.24
N LEU A 85 -0.87 5.77 -3.73
CA LEU A 85 -1.13 5.89 -5.16
C LEU A 85 -1.69 7.26 -5.47
N MET A 86 -1.46 7.71 -6.70
CA MET A 86 -1.93 8.99 -7.19
C MET A 86 -2.59 8.76 -8.54
N SER A 87 -3.69 9.46 -8.81
CA SER A 87 -4.33 9.40 -10.12
C SER A 87 -3.46 10.07 -11.18
N PHE A 88 -3.67 9.71 -12.44
CA PHE A 88 -2.98 10.41 -13.53
C PHE A 88 -3.38 11.88 -13.59
N GLU A 89 -4.63 12.20 -13.25
CA GLU A 89 -5.07 13.61 -13.20
C GLU A 89 -4.26 14.40 -12.17
N ASP A 90 -4.09 13.84 -10.96
CA ASP A 90 -3.25 14.49 -9.96
C ASP A 90 -1.80 14.52 -10.39
N GLY A 91 -1.36 13.50 -11.11
CA GLY A 91 -0.02 13.47 -11.69
C GLY A 91 0.24 14.61 -12.66
N VAL A 92 -0.75 14.97 -13.47
CA VAL A 92 -0.63 16.13 -14.36
C VAL A 92 -0.44 17.42 -13.55
N GLN A 93 -1.21 17.58 -12.46
CA GLN A 93 -1.04 18.74 -11.59
C GLN A 93 0.36 18.78 -10.99
N ALA A 94 0.89 17.62 -10.59
CA ALA A 94 2.26 17.55 -10.08
C ALA A 94 3.28 17.97 -11.14
N MET A 95 3.07 17.53 -12.38
CA MET A 95 3.94 17.91 -13.49
C MET A 95 3.91 19.42 -13.73
N GLU A 96 2.73 20.02 -13.66
CA GLU A 96 2.59 21.47 -13.83
C GLU A 96 3.30 22.23 -12.71
N LEU A 97 3.18 21.74 -11.48
CA LEU A 97 3.92 22.33 -10.36
C LEU A 97 5.41 22.17 -10.53
N ALA A 98 5.85 21.02 -11.04
CA ALA A 98 7.28 20.76 -11.25
C ALA A 98 7.89 21.72 -12.25
N GLN A 99 7.13 22.21 -13.21
CA GLN A 99 7.62 23.21 -14.18
C GLN A 99 8.06 24.51 -13.49
N LYS A 100 7.52 24.77 -12.30
CA LYS A 100 7.82 25.99 -11.54
C LYS A 100 8.92 25.81 -10.51
N VAL A 101 9.41 24.57 -10.35
CA VAL A 101 10.47 24.28 -9.38
C VAL A 101 11.82 24.49 -10.03
N ARG A 102 12.68 25.25 -9.36
CA ARG A 102 14.06 25.44 -9.80
C ARG A 102 14.93 24.47 -9.04
N TYR A 103 15.30 23.40 -9.70
CA TYR A 103 16.11 22.35 -9.11
C TYR A 103 17.59 22.56 -9.47
N THR A 104 18.45 22.49 -8.47
CA THR A 104 19.88 22.49 -8.67
C THR A 104 20.38 21.06 -8.54
N PRO A 105 20.88 20.47 -9.63
CA PRO A 105 21.34 19.08 -9.58
C PRO A 105 22.51 18.89 -8.60
N PHE A 106 22.69 17.67 -8.15
CA PHE A 106 23.87 17.33 -7.35
C PHE A 106 25.11 17.62 -8.17
N SER A 107 26.07 18.29 -7.52
CA SER A 107 27.35 18.56 -8.11
C SER A 107 28.33 17.50 -7.68
N GLY A 108 28.03 16.52 -7.70
CA GLY A 108 28.98 15.46 -7.46
C GLY A 108 29.82 15.29 -8.69
N LYS A 109 29.37 16.24 -8.95
CA LYS A 109 29.54 16.16 -9.81
C LYS A 109 29.29 16.67 -10.89
N GLU A 110 29.26 17.08 -11.05
CA GLU A 110 29.03 17.67 -11.84
C GLU A 110 28.24 17.89 -12.38
N GLY A 111 28.03 18.04 -12.34
CA GLY A 111 27.42 18.49 -12.56
C GLY A 111 26.68 18.79 -13.08
N PRO A 112 26.52 18.87 -13.26
CA PRO A 112 25.75 19.37 -13.76
C PRO A 112 25.16 20.10 -13.85
N SER A 113 25.31 20.38 -13.71
CA SER A 113 24.92 21.14 -13.82
C SER A 113 24.30 21.61 -14.19
N ASP A 114 24.20 21.74 -14.06
CA ASP A 114 23.73 22.28 -14.32
C ASP A 114 23.07 22.51 -14.82
N LYS A 115 23.02 22.46 -14.98
CA LYS A 115 22.53 22.81 -15.37
C LYS A 115 21.97 23.08 -15.54
#